data_3260406d3db775acd35fed13690a6729
#
_entry.id   3260406d3db775acd35fed13690a6729
#
_cell.length_a   1.000
_cell.length_b   1.000
_cell.length_c   1.000
_cell.angle_alpha   90.00
_cell.angle_beta   90.00
_cell.angle_gamma   90.00
#
_symmetry.space_group_name_H-M   'P 1'
#
loop_
_entity.id
_entity.type
_entity.pdbx_description
1 polymer ?
#
loop_
_entity_poly.entity_id
_entity_poly.type
_entity_poly.pdbx_seq_one_letter_code
_entity_poly.pdbx_strand_id
1 'polypeptide(L)'
;VVEKLEFLPRLESLRGLAAVSVVGYHAFGQFTDTYVTGMAPVVLFFVLSGFVLSRSLARNDDITVFLRHRILRLFPAAIAVVLLLAVLHAAFGFYLGFGPDFSPLNVMLNALMIRHDINGPMWSMTVECFATPVIILAFLVGRRFGSHVLIAAIAVLFGLSFIGPYAHLLGGYTNLAPLYAFVLGVTLHFSGRGLVEGIGGLQMVVAVVAGVLFLYCGLQKQTAPIILLESCSSGLLVALIAFGGLRRGFRLLDQPVIGFYGRISYSFYLFHMIGLSVAVRISAIDGWPMSSILLSIVIGVLLTTPMAWMSRRFIEEPFIAISRKWRDRRREVFIVT
;
A
#
# COMPACT_ATOMS: atom_id res chain seq x y z
N VAL A 1 -13.97 -2.89 -28.36
CA VAL A 1 -14.81 -3.50 -27.30
C VAL A 1 -14.25 -3.00 -25.97
N VAL A 2 -14.94 -2.07 -25.30
CA VAL A 2 -14.57 -1.61 -23.96
C VAL A 2 -14.93 -2.76 -23.00
N GLU A 3 -13.94 -3.55 -22.64
CA GLU A 3 -14.10 -4.61 -21.63
C GLU A 3 -14.59 -3.94 -20.34
N LYS A 4 -15.76 -4.33 -19.84
CA LYS A 4 -16.28 -3.89 -18.54
C LYS A 4 -15.23 -4.25 -17.50
N LEU A 5 -14.43 -3.26 -17.06
CA LEU A 5 -13.40 -3.46 -16.06
C LEU A 5 -14.09 -3.79 -14.71
N GLU A 6 -14.27 -5.08 -14.43
CA GLU A 6 -14.93 -5.57 -13.23
C GLU A 6 -14.16 -5.20 -11.96
N PHE A 7 -14.91 -5.02 -10.87
CA PHE A 7 -14.32 -4.94 -9.53
C PHE A 7 -13.65 -6.27 -9.19
N LEU A 8 -12.43 -6.23 -8.67
CA LEU A 8 -11.64 -7.42 -8.33
C LEU A 8 -11.56 -7.57 -6.80
N PRO A 9 -12.54 -8.21 -6.15
CA PRO A 9 -12.62 -8.28 -4.68
C PRO A 9 -11.43 -9.00 -4.05
N ARG A 10 -10.83 -9.98 -4.75
CA ARG A 10 -9.64 -10.69 -4.26
C ARG A 10 -8.40 -9.80 -4.15
N LEU A 11 -8.25 -8.78 -5.00
CA LEU A 11 -7.16 -7.81 -4.86
C LEU A 11 -7.38 -6.88 -3.68
N GLU A 12 -8.64 -6.55 -3.36
CA GLU A 12 -8.95 -5.83 -2.12
C GLU A 12 -8.63 -6.69 -0.90
N SER A 13 -9.01 -7.97 -0.90
CA SER A 13 -8.65 -8.95 0.14
C SER A 13 -7.13 -9.10 0.30
N LEU A 14 -6.39 -9.15 -0.81
CA LEU A 14 -4.91 -9.20 -0.78
C LEU A 14 -4.31 -7.97 -0.10
N ARG A 15 -4.88 -6.78 -0.34
CA ARG A 15 -4.50 -5.55 0.40
C ARG A 15 -4.74 -5.68 1.90
N GLY A 16 -5.84 -6.32 2.29
CA GLY A 16 -6.17 -6.59 3.69
C GLY A 16 -5.13 -7.47 4.36
N LEU A 17 -4.74 -8.57 3.72
CA LEU A 17 -3.68 -9.45 4.21
C LEU A 17 -2.34 -8.72 4.32
N ALA A 18 -1.98 -7.92 3.32
CA ALA A 18 -0.77 -7.10 3.36
C ALA A 18 -0.79 -6.10 4.53
N ALA A 19 -1.93 -5.43 4.78
CA ALA A 19 -2.05 -4.50 5.90
C ALA A 19 -1.89 -5.18 7.27
N VAL A 20 -2.49 -6.36 7.45
CA VAL A 20 -2.37 -7.13 8.69
C VAL A 20 -0.95 -7.68 8.85
N SER A 21 -0.30 -8.14 7.77
CA SER A 21 1.07 -8.66 7.85
C SER A 21 2.10 -7.62 8.27
N VAL A 22 1.87 -6.32 7.98
CA VAL A 22 2.75 -5.23 8.47
C VAL A 22 2.85 -5.23 10.00
N VAL A 23 1.75 -5.50 10.71
CA VAL A 23 1.77 -5.64 12.19
C VAL A 23 2.70 -6.78 12.60
N GLY A 24 2.64 -7.91 11.89
CA GLY A 24 3.51 -9.06 12.15
C GLY A 24 4.99 -8.73 11.97
N TYR A 25 5.35 -8.08 10.87
CA TYR A 25 6.73 -7.65 10.60
C TYR A 25 7.25 -6.68 11.66
N HIS A 26 6.46 -5.68 12.03
CA HIS A 26 6.86 -4.72 13.06
C HIS A 26 6.92 -5.36 14.45
N ALA A 27 5.98 -6.25 14.81
CA ALA A 27 6.05 -7.00 16.06
C ALA A 27 7.31 -7.87 16.12
N PHE A 28 7.64 -8.57 15.02
CA PHE A 28 8.85 -9.38 14.94
C PHE A 28 10.11 -8.54 15.16
N GLY A 29 10.22 -7.39 14.49
CA GLY A 29 11.36 -6.48 14.65
C GLY A 29 11.51 -5.87 16.05
N GLN A 30 10.43 -5.84 16.87
CA GLN A 30 10.51 -5.32 18.25
C GLN A 30 11.14 -6.33 19.24
N PHE A 31 11.04 -7.61 18.97
CA PHE A 31 11.49 -8.67 19.90
C PHE A 31 12.67 -9.50 19.38
N THR A 32 13.19 -9.14 18.20
CA THR A 32 14.36 -9.83 17.61
C THR A 32 15.36 -8.80 17.10
N ASP A 33 16.63 -9.18 17.06
CA ASP A 33 17.71 -8.34 16.50
C ASP A 33 17.72 -8.33 14.96
N THR A 34 16.64 -8.81 14.34
CA THR A 34 16.53 -8.87 12.89
C THR A 34 15.94 -7.60 12.32
N TYR A 35 16.57 -7.05 11.27
CA TYR A 35 16.09 -5.88 10.53
C TYR A 35 14.90 -6.22 9.62
N VAL A 36 13.80 -6.70 10.22
CA VAL A 36 12.56 -6.97 9.49
C VAL A 36 11.72 -5.69 9.44
N THR A 37 11.65 -5.06 8.26
CA THR A 37 11.10 -3.71 8.13
C THR A 37 9.64 -3.65 7.68
N GLY A 38 9.02 -4.78 7.35
CA GLY A 38 7.67 -4.79 6.74
C GLY A 38 7.64 -4.23 5.31
N MET A 39 8.77 -4.22 4.60
CA MET A 39 8.88 -3.66 3.26
C MET A 39 8.09 -4.46 2.22
N ALA A 40 8.14 -5.80 2.28
CA ALA A 40 7.46 -6.66 1.31
C ALA A 40 5.95 -6.35 1.15
N PRO A 41 5.13 -6.25 2.21
CA PRO A 41 3.73 -5.86 2.06
C PRO A 41 3.56 -4.43 1.53
N VAL A 42 4.50 -3.52 1.81
CA VAL A 42 4.47 -2.14 1.25
C VAL A 42 4.75 -2.17 -0.25
N VAL A 43 5.73 -2.95 -0.70
CA VAL A 43 6.01 -3.15 -2.14
C VAL A 43 4.81 -3.76 -2.86
N LEU A 44 4.12 -4.72 -2.23
CA LEU A 44 2.86 -5.26 -2.76
C LEU A 44 1.78 -4.17 -2.90
N PHE A 45 1.66 -3.25 -1.92
CA PHE A 45 0.76 -2.09 -2.05
C PHE A 45 1.13 -1.20 -3.23
N PHE A 46 2.42 -0.99 -3.49
CA PHE A 46 2.87 -0.16 -4.61
C PHE A 46 2.52 -0.78 -5.96
N VAL A 47 2.75 -2.09 -6.13
CA VAL A 47 2.34 -2.82 -7.34
C VAL A 47 0.82 -2.78 -7.52
N LEU A 48 0.06 -3.06 -6.45
CA LEU A 48 -1.41 -2.98 -6.46
C LEU A 48 -1.89 -1.57 -6.79
N SER A 49 -1.25 -0.54 -6.25
CA SER A 49 -1.61 0.87 -6.51
C SER A 49 -1.41 1.19 -7.99
N GLY A 50 -0.26 0.85 -8.57
CA GLY A 50 0.01 1.02 -10.01
C GLY A 50 -1.05 0.34 -10.87
N PHE A 51 -1.37 -0.92 -10.57
CA PHE A 51 -2.37 -1.70 -11.31
C PHE A 51 -3.79 -1.13 -11.20
N VAL A 52 -4.27 -0.89 -9.97
CA VAL A 52 -5.65 -0.44 -9.72
C VAL A 52 -5.87 0.98 -10.23
N LEU A 53 -4.88 1.87 -10.06
CA LEU A 53 -4.97 3.25 -10.53
C LEU A 53 -4.95 3.34 -12.05
N SER A 54 -4.18 2.48 -12.75
CA SER A 54 -4.24 2.37 -14.21
C SER A 54 -5.61 1.95 -14.70
N ARG A 55 -6.25 0.98 -14.02
CA ARG A 55 -7.65 0.60 -14.31
C ARG A 55 -8.63 1.76 -14.07
N SER A 56 -8.36 2.59 -13.06
CA SER A 56 -9.17 3.79 -12.81
C SER A 56 -9.02 4.83 -13.91
N LEU A 57 -7.78 5.09 -14.37
CA LEU A 57 -7.49 5.98 -15.49
C LEU A 57 -8.10 5.47 -16.80
N ALA A 58 -8.06 4.16 -17.04
CA ALA A 58 -8.68 3.55 -18.23
C ALA A 58 -10.22 3.69 -18.25
N ARG A 59 -10.86 3.83 -17.08
CA ARG A 59 -12.32 4.02 -16.96
C ARG A 59 -12.74 5.46 -17.15
N ASN A 60 -11.88 6.39 -16.84
CA ASN A 60 -12.16 7.84 -16.90
C ASN A 60 -10.88 8.59 -17.22
N ASP A 61 -10.80 9.16 -18.42
CA ASP A 61 -9.65 9.90 -18.92
C ASP A 61 -9.46 11.29 -18.27
N ASP A 62 -10.41 11.75 -17.42
CA ASP A 62 -10.29 13.03 -16.71
C ASP A 62 -9.31 12.93 -15.53
N ILE A 63 -8.08 13.38 -15.77
CA ILE A 63 -7.00 13.43 -14.78
C ILE A 63 -7.39 14.26 -13.56
N THR A 64 -8.19 15.33 -13.74
CA THR A 64 -8.62 16.19 -12.62
C THR A 64 -9.55 15.43 -11.68
N VAL A 65 -10.50 14.67 -12.23
CA VAL A 65 -11.39 13.81 -11.44
C VAL A 65 -10.60 12.72 -10.74
N PHE A 66 -9.63 12.13 -11.43
CA PHE A 66 -8.74 11.13 -10.86
C PHE A 66 -7.92 11.67 -9.65
N LEU A 67 -7.28 12.84 -9.80
CA LEU A 67 -6.50 13.49 -8.74
C LEU A 67 -7.37 13.87 -7.54
N ARG A 68 -8.54 14.47 -7.77
CA ARG A 68 -9.49 14.81 -6.70
C ARG A 68 -9.94 13.58 -5.93
N HIS A 69 -10.27 12.50 -6.63
CA HIS A 69 -10.64 11.23 -5.97
C HIS A 69 -9.51 10.71 -5.11
N ARG A 70 -8.27 10.83 -5.58
CA ARG A 70 -7.10 10.39 -4.87
C ARG A 70 -6.82 11.22 -3.62
N ILE A 71 -6.88 12.56 -3.73
CA ILE A 71 -6.71 13.48 -2.60
C ILE A 71 -7.76 13.19 -1.53
N LEU A 72 -9.05 13.13 -1.90
CA LEU A 72 -10.14 12.89 -0.95
C LEU A 72 -10.10 11.48 -0.34
N ARG A 73 -9.41 10.54 -0.95
CA ARG A 73 -9.20 9.20 -0.41
C ARG A 73 -8.03 9.13 0.58
N LEU A 74 -6.92 9.84 0.32
CA LEU A 74 -5.68 9.68 1.10
C LEU A 74 -5.60 10.69 2.25
N PHE A 75 -5.79 11.99 1.98
CA PHE A 75 -5.50 13.03 2.95
C PHE A 75 -6.39 13.03 4.19
N PRO A 76 -7.72 12.84 4.13
CA PRO A 76 -8.56 12.96 5.32
C PRO A 76 -8.18 12.02 6.46
N ALA A 77 -7.91 10.74 6.17
CA ALA A 77 -7.51 9.78 7.19
C ALA A 77 -6.06 9.98 7.65
N ALA A 78 -5.15 10.41 6.76
CA ALA A 78 -3.78 10.77 7.11
C ALA A 78 -3.75 11.98 8.06
N ILE A 79 -4.52 13.03 7.78
CA ILE A 79 -4.68 14.19 8.66
C ILE A 79 -5.23 13.74 10.02
N ALA A 80 -6.26 12.90 10.02
CA ALA A 80 -6.91 12.45 11.26
C ALA A 80 -5.96 11.66 12.17
N VAL A 81 -5.13 10.77 11.64
CA VAL A 81 -4.18 10.02 12.47
C VAL A 81 -3.07 10.91 13.04
N VAL A 82 -2.58 11.88 12.27
CA VAL A 82 -1.55 12.82 12.75
C VAL A 82 -2.12 13.72 13.85
N LEU A 83 -3.34 14.26 13.66
CA LEU A 83 -4.01 15.06 14.68
C LEU A 83 -4.33 14.23 15.93
N LEU A 84 -4.75 12.98 15.78
CA LEU A 84 -4.94 12.08 16.93
C LEU A 84 -3.64 11.90 17.71
N LEU A 85 -2.52 11.65 17.03
CA LEU A 85 -1.22 11.50 17.68
C LEU A 85 -0.78 12.81 18.38
N ALA A 86 -1.03 13.97 17.77
CA ALA A 86 -0.75 15.26 18.41
C ALA A 86 -1.59 15.47 19.69
N VAL A 87 -2.87 15.10 19.66
CA VAL A 87 -3.75 15.15 20.85
C VAL A 87 -3.28 14.16 21.93
N LEU A 88 -2.95 12.92 21.55
CA LEU A 88 -2.44 11.92 22.48
C LEU A 88 -1.10 12.34 23.10
N HIS A 89 -0.24 12.99 22.32
CA HIS A 89 1.00 13.57 22.86
C HIS A 89 0.73 14.70 23.86
N ALA A 90 -0.12 15.65 23.51
CA ALA A 90 -0.45 16.79 24.38
C ALA A 90 -1.14 16.35 25.69
N ALA A 91 -2.00 15.33 25.62
CA ALA A 91 -2.75 14.88 26.80
C ALA A 91 -2.00 13.87 27.69
N PHE A 92 -1.16 13.01 27.09
CA PHE A 92 -0.57 11.84 27.76
C PHE A 92 0.93 11.69 27.53
N GLY A 93 1.58 12.60 26.79
CA GLY A 93 2.98 12.44 26.38
C GLY A 93 3.23 11.26 25.45
N PHE A 94 2.18 10.72 24.82
CA PHE A 94 2.29 9.56 23.93
C PHE A 94 2.93 9.94 22.61
N TYR A 95 3.86 9.12 22.12
CA TYR A 95 4.48 9.26 20.79
C TYR A 95 4.88 7.89 20.23
N LEU A 96 5.08 7.84 18.92
CA LEU A 96 5.59 6.68 18.20
C LEU A 96 7.07 6.91 17.84
N GLY A 97 7.92 5.90 18.08
CA GLY A 97 9.35 5.98 17.73
C GLY A 97 10.18 6.83 18.70
N PHE A 98 11.08 7.69 18.18
CA PHE A 98 12.13 8.37 18.94
C PHE A 98 11.79 9.83 19.30
N GLY A 99 10.61 10.10 19.81
CA GLY A 99 10.25 11.42 20.33
C GLY A 99 10.22 12.52 19.24
N PRO A 100 9.27 12.45 18.29
CA PRO A 100 9.17 13.41 17.21
C PRO A 100 8.79 14.81 17.72
N ASP A 101 9.12 15.83 16.92
CA ASP A 101 8.69 17.20 17.15
C ASP A 101 7.20 17.34 16.86
N PHE A 102 6.41 17.76 17.87
CA PHE A 102 5.00 18.08 17.74
C PHE A 102 4.72 19.59 17.61
N SER A 103 5.68 20.40 17.16
CA SER A 103 5.42 21.80 16.82
C SER A 103 4.32 21.91 15.74
N PRO A 104 3.52 22.99 15.73
CA PRO A 104 2.42 23.14 14.77
C PRO A 104 2.84 23.00 13.31
N LEU A 105 4.02 23.50 12.96
CA LEU A 105 4.58 23.38 11.62
C LEU A 105 4.88 21.91 11.28
N ASN A 106 5.49 21.15 12.19
CA ASN A 106 5.81 19.74 11.94
C ASN A 106 4.55 18.89 11.88
N VAL A 107 3.55 19.14 12.73
CA VAL A 107 2.24 18.48 12.66
C VAL A 107 1.59 18.74 11.29
N MET A 108 1.62 19.99 10.80
CA MET A 108 1.08 20.33 9.48
C MET A 108 1.84 19.59 8.36
N LEU A 109 3.17 19.54 8.39
CA LEU A 109 3.99 18.85 7.38
C LEU A 109 3.73 17.34 7.36
N ASN A 110 3.54 16.71 8.54
CA ASN A 110 3.15 15.32 8.64
C ASN A 110 1.71 15.09 8.14
N ALA A 111 0.76 15.95 8.49
CA ALA A 111 -0.61 15.87 8.02
C ALA A 111 -0.72 15.99 6.49
N LEU A 112 0.17 16.78 5.86
CA LEU A 112 0.28 16.93 4.41
C LEU A 112 1.12 15.82 3.75
N MET A 113 1.58 14.81 4.52
CA MET A 113 2.43 13.70 4.06
C MET A 113 3.75 14.17 3.42
N ILE A 114 4.26 15.34 3.82
CA ILE A 114 5.58 15.86 3.44
C ILE A 114 6.66 15.29 4.37
N ARG A 115 6.32 15.13 5.65
CA ARG A 115 7.12 14.45 6.67
C ARG A 115 6.36 13.25 7.22
N HIS A 116 7.07 12.36 7.92
CA HIS A 116 6.50 11.14 8.50
C HIS A 116 7.13 10.74 9.84
N ASP A 117 7.81 11.68 10.52
CA ASP A 117 8.47 11.45 11.80
C ASP A 117 7.47 11.25 12.97
N ILE A 118 6.26 11.84 12.89
CA ILE A 118 5.20 11.62 13.88
C ILE A 118 4.59 10.21 13.75
N ASN A 119 4.46 9.71 12.52
CA ASN A 119 3.97 8.35 12.25
C ASN A 119 4.83 7.69 11.17
N GLY A 120 5.88 6.99 11.59
CA GLY A 120 6.90 6.43 10.72
C GLY A 120 6.36 5.73 9.46
N PRO A 121 5.40 4.79 9.54
CA PRO A 121 4.84 4.12 8.36
C PRO A 121 4.28 5.03 7.28
N MET A 122 3.96 6.28 7.58
CA MET A 122 3.47 7.24 6.58
C MET A 122 4.51 7.60 5.51
N TRP A 123 5.78 7.20 5.67
CA TRP A 123 6.78 7.34 4.61
C TRP A 123 6.31 6.75 3.27
N SER A 124 5.61 5.61 3.32
CA SER A 124 5.09 4.96 2.12
C SER A 124 3.95 5.75 1.47
N MET A 125 3.16 6.48 2.27
CA MET A 125 2.12 7.38 1.77
C MET A 125 2.72 8.60 1.06
N THR A 126 3.82 9.14 1.59
CA THR A 126 4.62 10.16 0.90
C THR A 126 5.07 9.66 -0.46
N VAL A 127 5.66 8.46 -0.52
CA VAL A 127 6.07 7.82 -1.78
C VAL A 127 4.87 7.61 -2.72
N GLU A 128 3.72 7.19 -2.20
CA GLU A 128 2.50 6.99 -2.98
C GLU A 128 1.96 8.31 -3.58
N CYS A 129 2.09 9.42 -2.87
CA CYS A 129 1.76 10.75 -3.41
C CYS A 129 2.70 11.12 -4.56
N PHE A 130 4.02 10.94 -4.41
CA PHE A 130 5.00 11.15 -5.47
C PHE A 130 4.84 10.21 -6.65
N ALA A 131 4.44 8.97 -6.42
CA ALA A 131 4.17 8.00 -7.47
C ALA A 131 2.94 8.36 -8.32
N THR A 132 2.05 9.22 -7.84
CA THR A 132 0.83 9.59 -8.59
C THR A 132 1.13 10.16 -9.97
N PRO A 133 1.96 11.20 -10.14
CA PRO A 133 2.32 11.69 -11.48
C PRO A 133 3.09 10.65 -12.30
N VAL A 134 3.92 9.82 -11.66
CA VAL A 134 4.66 8.74 -12.34
C VAL A 134 3.70 7.69 -12.90
N ILE A 135 2.66 7.30 -12.15
CA ILE A 135 1.62 6.37 -12.61
C ILE A 135 0.84 6.96 -13.78
N ILE A 136 0.46 8.25 -13.71
CA ILE A 136 -0.25 8.93 -14.82
C ILE A 136 0.62 8.93 -16.07
N LEU A 137 1.88 9.34 -15.95
CA LEU A 137 2.82 9.36 -17.07
C LEU A 137 3.03 7.95 -17.64
N ALA A 138 3.30 6.97 -16.79
CA ALA A 138 3.50 5.57 -17.22
C ALA A 138 2.24 5.02 -17.92
N PHE A 139 1.03 5.34 -17.41
CA PHE A 139 -0.22 4.94 -18.06
C PHE A 139 -0.36 5.56 -19.45
N LEU A 140 -0.10 6.87 -19.60
CA LEU A 140 -0.18 7.57 -20.89
C LEU A 140 0.87 7.03 -21.89
N VAL A 141 2.09 6.80 -21.42
CA VAL A 141 3.18 6.21 -22.22
C VAL A 141 2.83 4.77 -22.63
N GLY A 142 2.36 3.95 -21.69
CA GLY A 142 1.95 2.58 -21.97
C GLY A 142 0.79 2.50 -22.96
N ARG A 143 -0.19 3.43 -22.86
CA ARG A 143 -1.31 3.54 -23.80
C ARG A 143 -0.85 3.95 -25.22
N ARG A 144 0.19 4.80 -25.32
CA ARG A 144 0.68 5.33 -26.61
C ARG A 144 1.69 4.41 -27.28
N PHE A 145 2.59 3.80 -26.53
CA PHE A 145 3.77 3.11 -27.03
C PHE A 145 3.82 1.62 -26.66
N GLY A 146 2.89 1.12 -25.84
CA GLY A 146 2.85 -0.26 -25.42
C GLY A 146 3.68 -0.57 -24.15
N SER A 147 3.56 -1.81 -23.66
CA SER A 147 4.15 -2.24 -22.38
C SER A 147 5.68 -2.40 -22.44
N HIS A 148 6.28 -2.58 -23.62
CA HIS A 148 7.75 -2.73 -23.76
C HIS A 148 8.51 -1.48 -23.34
N VAL A 149 7.95 -0.28 -23.59
CA VAL A 149 8.56 0.98 -23.10
C VAL A 149 8.51 1.07 -21.58
N LEU A 150 7.44 0.56 -20.96
CA LEU A 150 7.33 0.50 -19.51
C LEU A 150 8.34 -0.46 -18.87
N ILE A 151 8.67 -1.57 -19.55
CA ILE A 151 9.73 -2.50 -19.11
C ILE A 151 11.08 -1.77 -19.10
N ALA A 152 11.39 -1.00 -20.14
CA ALA A 152 12.60 -0.18 -20.18
C ALA A 152 12.59 0.87 -19.05
N ALA A 153 11.45 1.53 -18.77
CA ALA A 153 11.32 2.46 -17.67
C ALA A 153 11.54 1.79 -16.29
N ILE A 154 11.03 0.56 -16.09
CA ILE A 154 11.30 -0.23 -14.88
C ILE A 154 12.80 -0.49 -14.74
N ALA A 155 13.50 -0.90 -15.79
CA ALA A 155 14.94 -1.16 -15.76
C ALA A 155 15.75 0.11 -15.40
N VAL A 156 15.38 1.26 -15.98
CA VAL A 156 16.02 2.55 -15.66
C VAL A 156 15.77 2.94 -14.20
N LEU A 157 14.52 2.88 -13.72
CA LEU A 157 14.17 3.21 -12.33
C LEU A 157 14.83 2.26 -11.33
N PHE A 158 14.95 0.97 -11.67
CA PHE A 158 15.68 0.00 -10.87
C PHE A 158 17.19 0.34 -10.83
N GLY A 159 17.80 0.67 -11.97
CA GLY A 159 19.18 1.13 -12.02
C GLY A 159 19.40 2.38 -11.15
N LEU A 160 18.49 3.34 -11.20
CA LEU A 160 18.53 4.54 -10.35
C LEU A 160 18.40 4.22 -8.85
N SER A 161 17.76 3.10 -8.47
CA SER A 161 17.63 2.70 -7.08
C SER A 161 18.97 2.37 -6.38
N PHE A 162 20.05 2.17 -7.15
CA PHE A 162 21.41 1.97 -6.62
C PHE A 162 22.18 3.26 -6.36
N ILE A 163 21.73 4.42 -6.87
CA ILE A 163 22.47 5.69 -6.79
C ILE A 163 22.38 6.32 -5.38
N GLY A 164 21.85 5.60 -4.43
CA GLY A 164 21.82 6.02 -3.03
C GLY A 164 20.43 6.46 -2.56
N PRO A 165 20.30 6.71 -1.27
CA PRO A 165 19.01 7.05 -0.71
C PRO A 165 18.58 8.43 -1.21
N TYR A 166 17.53 8.48 -1.99
CA TYR A 166 16.76 9.71 -2.21
C TYR A 166 16.09 10.20 -0.90
N ALA A 167 16.69 9.80 0.21
CA ALA A 167 16.20 9.89 1.57
C ALA A 167 16.02 11.30 2.09
N HIS A 168 16.55 12.29 1.40
CA HIS A 168 16.55 13.67 1.88
C HIS A 168 15.73 14.63 1.02
N LEU A 169 15.04 14.14 -0.02
CA LEU A 169 14.09 14.97 -0.75
C LEU A 169 12.99 15.42 0.22
N LEU A 170 12.75 16.72 0.30
CA LEU A 170 11.75 17.37 1.16
C LEU A 170 11.98 17.24 2.67
N GLY A 171 13.20 17.00 3.11
CA GLY A 171 13.56 17.01 4.54
C GLY A 171 13.09 15.80 5.34
N GLY A 172 12.83 14.69 4.68
CA GLY A 172 12.42 13.43 5.32
C GLY A 172 12.96 12.20 4.60
N TYR A 173 12.76 11.03 5.18
CA TYR A 173 13.08 9.73 4.61
C TYR A 173 12.11 9.39 3.48
N THR A 174 12.28 9.96 2.33
CA THR A 174 11.46 9.60 1.16
C THR A 174 12.25 8.63 0.30
N ASN A 175 12.08 7.34 0.55
CA ASN A 175 12.70 6.30 -0.27
C ASN A 175 11.95 6.18 -1.59
N LEU A 176 12.44 6.83 -2.65
CA LEU A 176 11.89 6.73 -4.00
C LEU A 176 12.36 5.46 -4.74
N ALA A 177 13.27 4.67 -4.15
CA ALA A 177 13.80 3.46 -4.78
C ALA A 177 12.73 2.51 -5.33
N PRO A 178 11.59 2.26 -4.65
CA PRO A 178 10.57 1.35 -5.18
C PRO A 178 9.61 1.96 -6.21
N LEU A 179 9.85 3.12 -6.79
CA LEU A 179 8.95 3.70 -7.82
C LEU A 179 8.71 2.77 -8.99
N TYR A 180 9.69 1.94 -9.37
CA TYR A 180 9.51 0.93 -10.41
C TYR A 180 8.42 -0.10 -10.08
N ALA A 181 8.11 -0.35 -8.80
CA ALA A 181 7.03 -1.25 -8.40
C ALA A 181 5.65 -0.71 -8.82
N PHE A 182 5.43 0.59 -8.76
CA PHE A 182 4.23 1.22 -9.31
C PHE A 182 4.16 1.07 -10.83
N VAL A 183 5.28 1.31 -11.52
CA VAL A 183 5.35 1.17 -12.99
C VAL A 183 5.14 -0.29 -13.39
N LEU A 184 5.63 -1.26 -12.60
CA LEU A 184 5.32 -2.67 -12.81
C LEU A 184 3.81 -2.93 -12.71
N GLY A 185 3.12 -2.37 -11.70
CA GLY A 185 1.66 -2.43 -11.60
C GLY A 185 0.95 -1.84 -12.82
N VAL A 186 1.42 -0.70 -13.34
CA VAL A 186 0.92 -0.11 -14.60
C VAL A 186 1.16 -1.06 -15.78
N THR A 187 2.33 -1.66 -15.88
CA THR A 187 2.68 -2.63 -16.93
C THR A 187 1.74 -3.84 -16.92
N LEU A 188 1.42 -4.36 -15.76
CA LEU A 188 0.46 -5.45 -15.59
C LEU A 188 -0.96 -5.10 -16.07
N HIS A 189 -1.36 -3.84 -16.02
CA HIS A 189 -2.63 -3.43 -16.59
C HIS A 189 -2.67 -3.67 -18.11
N PHE A 190 -1.56 -3.46 -18.83
CA PHE A 190 -1.51 -3.61 -20.29
C PHE A 190 -1.17 -5.04 -20.73
N SER A 191 -0.25 -5.72 -20.03
CA SER A 191 0.32 -7.01 -20.47
C SER A 191 0.06 -8.19 -19.52
N GLY A 192 -0.56 -7.95 -18.35
CA GLY A 192 -0.74 -8.98 -17.33
C GLY A 192 -1.60 -10.16 -17.78
N ARG A 193 -2.61 -9.96 -18.64
CA ARG A 193 -3.41 -11.05 -19.22
C ARG A 193 -2.54 -11.96 -20.08
N GLY A 194 -1.79 -11.41 -21.03
CA GLY A 194 -0.88 -12.17 -21.90
C GLY A 194 0.21 -12.89 -21.12
N LEU A 195 0.72 -12.28 -20.04
CA LEU A 195 1.66 -12.94 -19.13
C LEU A 195 1.04 -14.20 -18.51
N VAL A 196 -0.18 -14.12 -17.99
CA VAL A 196 -0.86 -15.25 -17.34
C VAL A 196 -1.25 -16.33 -18.35
N GLU A 197 -1.67 -15.95 -19.54
CA GLU A 197 -1.93 -16.88 -20.66
C GLU A 197 -0.65 -17.62 -21.07
N GLY A 198 0.50 -16.93 -21.12
CA GLY A 198 1.82 -17.54 -21.41
C GLY A 198 2.29 -18.52 -20.32
N ILE A 199 1.91 -18.31 -19.04
CA ILE A 199 2.18 -19.27 -17.95
C ILE A 199 1.38 -20.57 -18.14
N GLY A 200 0.21 -20.51 -18.74
CA GLY A 200 -0.62 -21.67 -19.06
C GLY A 200 -0.97 -22.52 -17.84
N GLY A 201 -0.72 -23.83 -17.94
CA GLY A 201 -1.03 -24.80 -16.86
C GLY A 201 -0.15 -24.66 -15.60
N LEU A 202 0.95 -23.89 -15.66
CA LEU A 202 1.89 -23.72 -14.53
C LEU A 202 1.46 -22.65 -13.53
N GLN A 203 0.31 -22.04 -13.69
CA GLN A 203 -0.17 -20.94 -12.82
C GLN A 203 -0.09 -21.26 -11.31
N MET A 204 -0.43 -22.49 -10.90
CA MET A 204 -0.37 -22.89 -9.50
C MET A 204 1.07 -22.94 -8.99
N VAL A 205 1.98 -23.51 -9.76
CA VAL A 205 3.40 -23.58 -9.41
C VAL A 205 3.97 -22.18 -9.30
N VAL A 206 3.71 -21.32 -10.26
CA VAL A 206 4.16 -19.91 -10.26
C VAL A 206 3.57 -19.15 -9.05
N ALA A 207 2.29 -19.37 -8.71
CA ALA A 207 1.67 -18.74 -7.55
C ALA A 207 2.35 -19.16 -6.24
N VAL A 208 2.64 -20.46 -6.07
CA VAL A 208 3.34 -20.98 -4.87
C VAL A 208 4.77 -20.43 -4.80
N VAL A 209 5.52 -20.50 -5.90
CA VAL A 209 6.90 -19.98 -5.96
C VAL A 209 6.93 -18.48 -5.67
N ALA A 210 6.03 -17.69 -6.29
CA ALA A 210 5.94 -16.26 -6.03
C ALA A 210 5.56 -15.96 -4.56
N GLY A 211 4.63 -16.72 -3.99
CA GLY A 211 4.25 -16.58 -2.58
C GLY A 211 5.40 -16.91 -1.61
N VAL A 212 6.10 -18.02 -1.84
CA VAL A 212 7.28 -18.41 -1.04
C VAL A 212 8.40 -17.39 -1.17
N LEU A 213 8.69 -16.94 -2.40
CA LEU A 213 9.72 -15.93 -2.65
C LEU A 213 9.39 -14.61 -1.97
N PHE A 214 8.12 -14.17 -2.04
CA PHE A 214 7.65 -12.97 -1.38
C PHE A 214 7.86 -13.05 0.15
N LEU A 215 7.45 -14.16 0.77
CA LEU A 215 7.63 -14.36 2.20
C LEU A 215 9.12 -14.43 2.60
N TYR A 216 9.93 -15.16 1.82
CA TYR A 216 11.38 -15.25 2.03
C TYR A 216 12.04 -13.86 1.96
N CYS A 217 11.78 -13.08 0.91
CA CYS A 217 12.35 -11.74 0.74
C CYS A 217 11.94 -10.80 1.88
N GLY A 218 10.70 -10.89 2.36
CA GLY A 218 10.22 -10.07 3.47
C GLY A 218 10.96 -10.29 4.80
N LEU A 219 11.65 -11.43 4.94
CA LEU A 219 12.50 -11.75 6.10
C LEU A 219 13.98 -11.38 5.89
N GLN A 220 14.35 -10.90 4.71
CA GLN A 220 15.73 -10.54 4.41
C GLN A 220 16.01 -9.06 4.67
N LYS A 221 17.32 -8.72 4.81
CA LYS A 221 17.75 -7.34 4.83
C LYS A 221 17.36 -6.66 3.51
N GLN A 222 16.70 -5.52 3.61
CA GLN A 222 16.19 -4.80 2.45
C GLN A 222 17.31 -4.16 1.64
N THR A 223 17.58 -4.74 0.49
CA THR A 223 18.53 -4.25 -0.52
C THR A 223 17.79 -4.07 -1.85
N ALA A 224 18.37 -3.31 -2.79
CA ALA A 224 17.73 -3.08 -4.08
C ALA A 224 17.35 -4.38 -4.83
N PRO A 225 18.18 -5.44 -4.88
CA PRO A 225 17.81 -6.72 -5.46
C PRO A 225 16.66 -7.42 -4.72
N ILE A 226 16.63 -7.39 -3.39
CA ILE A 226 15.56 -7.99 -2.59
C ILE A 226 14.24 -7.29 -2.87
N ILE A 227 14.22 -5.96 -2.89
CA ILE A 227 13.02 -5.16 -3.21
C ILE A 227 12.55 -5.43 -4.66
N LEU A 228 13.47 -5.67 -5.60
CA LEU A 228 13.11 -6.08 -6.95
C LEU A 228 12.42 -7.45 -6.96
N LEU A 229 12.95 -8.44 -6.24
CA LEU A 229 12.33 -9.76 -6.11
C LEU A 229 10.96 -9.71 -5.45
N GLU A 230 10.80 -8.86 -4.42
CA GLU A 230 9.50 -8.57 -3.80
C GLU A 230 8.52 -7.95 -4.81
N SER A 231 8.99 -7.03 -5.64
CA SER A 231 8.18 -6.39 -6.68
C SER A 231 7.74 -7.39 -7.74
N CYS A 232 8.66 -8.23 -8.23
CA CYS A 232 8.37 -9.26 -9.23
C CYS A 232 7.41 -10.32 -8.69
N SER A 233 7.64 -10.83 -7.47
CA SER A 233 6.75 -11.81 -6.83
C SER A 233 5.37 -11.22 -6.57
N SER A 234 5.29 -9.99 -6.08
CA SER A 234 4.03 -9.24 -5.93
C SER A 234 3.30 -9.07 -7.25
N GLY A 235 4.04 -8.72 -8.32
CA GLY A 235 3.50 -8.57 -9.67
C GLY A 235 2.90 -9.86 -10.20
N LEU A 236 3.58 -11.00 -10.04
CA LEU A 236 3.07 -12.31 -10.42
C LEU A 236 1.80 -12.68 -9.63
N LEU A 237 1.78 -12.48 -8.32
CA LEU A 237 0.58 -12.72 -7.50
C LEU A 237 -0.59 -11.84 -7.94
N VAL A 238 -0.36 -10.55 -8.15
CA VAL A 238 -1.40 -9.61 -8.64
C VAL A 238 -1.93 -10.03 -10.01
N ALA A 239 -1.05 -10.40 -10.96
CA ALA A 239 -1.45 -10.84 -12.29
C ALA A 239 -2.27 -12.15 -12.25
N LEU A 240 -1.81 -13.15 -11.49
CA LEU A 240 -2.50 -14.44 -11.33
C LEU A 240 -3.87 -14.29 -10.65
N ILE A 241 -4.00 -13.39 -9.66
CA ILE A 241 -5.28 -13.11 -9.00
C ILE A 241 -6.22 -12.34 -9.93
N ALA A 242 -5.68 -11.39 -10.72
CA ALA A 242 -6.50 -10.54 -11.59
C ALA A 242 -6.97 -11.26 -12.87
N PHE A 243 -6.14 -12.12 -13.45
CA PHE A 243 -6.36 -12.69 -14.78
C PHE A 243 -6.32 -14.22 -14.83
N GLY A 244 -5.84 -14.86 -13.76
CA GLY A 244 -5.67 -16.31 -13.72
C GLY A 244 -6.95 -17.08 -13.46
N GLY A 245 -6.93 -18.37 -13.87
CA GLY A 245 -8.00 -19.34 -13.65
C GLY A 245 -8.01 -20.01 -12.26
N LEU A 246 -7.12 -19.63 -11.35
CA LEU A 246 -6.88 -20.31 -10.06
C LEU A 246 -7.95 -19.99 -9.01
N ARG A 247 -9.23 -20.24 -9.31
CA ARG A 247 -10.34 -19.97 -8.37
C ARG A 247 -10.15 -20.70 -7.03
N ARG A 248 -9.69 -21.96 -7.05
CA ARG A 248 -9.49 -22.78 -5.83
C ARG A 248 -8.23 -22.37 -5.07
N GLY A 249 -7.14 -22.05 -5.74
CA GLY A 249 -5.87 -21.66 -5.12
C GLY A 249 -5.95 -20.38 -4.29
N PHE A 250 -6.80 -19.43 -4.70
CA PHE A 250 -6.99 -18.15 -4.01
C PHE A 250 -8.29 -18.08 -3.20
N ARG A 251 -8.92 -19.23 -2.87
CA ARG A 251 -10.19 -19.29 -2.13
C ARG A 251 -10.12 -18.61 -0.75
N LEU A 252 -8.96 -18.57 -0.14
CA LEU A 252 -8.74 -17.85 1.12
C LEU A 252 -9.10 -16.37 0.99
N LEU A 253 -8.81 -15.74 -0.15
CA LEU A 253 -9.13 -14.34 -0.42
C LEU A 253 -10.64 -14.06 -0.54
N ASP A 254 -11.45 -15.09 -0.69
CA ASP A 254 -12.92 -14.96 -0.76
C ASP A 254 -13.56 -14.94 0.64
N GLN A 255 -12.79 -15.14 1.70
CA GLN A 255 -13.30 -15.15 3.08
C GLN A 255 -13.79 -13.77 3.50
N PRO A 256 -14.99 -13.65 4.10
CA PRO A 256 -15.58 -12.36 4.49
C PRO A 256 -14.70 -11.54 5.43
N VAL A 257 -13.98 -12.21 6.34
CA VAL A 257 -13.05 -11.57 7.28
C VAL A 257 -11.87 -10.92 6.53
N ILE A 258 -11.30 -11.61 5.54
CA ILE A 258 -10.19 -11.06 4.75
C ILE A 258 -10.69 -9.90 3.88
N GLY A 259 -11.87 -10.03 3.29
CA GLY A 259 -12.52 -8.93 2.57
C GLY A 259 -12.84 -7.73 3.47
N PHE A 260 -13.18 -7.96 4.75
CA PHE A 260 -13.33 -6.88 5.72
C PHE A 260 -12.03 -6.11 5.92
N TYR A 261 -10.90 -6.80 6.18
CA TYR A 261 -9.58 -6.15 6.28
C TYR A 261 -9.17 -5.47 4.98
N GLY A 262 -9.55 -6.02 3.83
CA GLY A 262 -9.37 -5.37 2.54
C GLY A 262 -10.00 -3.98 2.48
N ARG A 263 -11.26 -3.88 2.91
CA ARG A 263 -12.00 -2.62 2.93
C ARG A 263 -11.38 -1.58 3.87
N ILE A 264 -10.95 -1.97 5.06
CA ILE A 264 -10.35 -1.05 6.05
C ILE A 264 -8.83 -0.90 5.90
N SER A 265 -8.19 -1.55 4.92
CA SER A 265 -6.73 -1.70 4.82
C SER A 265 -5.94 -0.40 4.88
N TYR A 266 -6.47 0.69 4.31
CA TYR A 266 -5.83 2.00 4.32
C TYR A 266 -5.79 2.59 5.72
N SER A 267 -6.93 2.74 6.37
CA SER A 267 -6.96 3.19 7.78
C SER A 267 -6.22 2.23 8.70
N PHE A 268 -6.33 0.91 8.49
CA PHE A 268 -5.61 -0.07 9.28
C PHE A 268 -4.10 0.16 9.21
N TYR A 269 -3.57 0.41 8.01
CA TYR A 269 -2.16 0.73 7.81
C TYR A 269 -1.75 2.04 8.51
N LEU A 270 -2.60 3.07 8.52
CA LEU A 270 -2.29 4.33 9.20
C LEU A 270 -2.25 4.22 10.73
N PHE A 271 -3.13 3.40 11.30
CA PHE A 271 -3.33 3.31 12.75
C PHE A 271 -2.57 2.16 13.43
N HIS A 272 -1.99 1.22 12.67
CA HIS A 272 -1.43 -0.02 13.24
C HIS A 272 -0.32 0.21 14.26
N MET A 273 0.51 1.24 14.08
CA MET A 273 1.57 1.54 15.04
C MET A 273 1.06 1.99 16.39
N ILE A 274 -0.11 2.64 16.45
CA ILE A 274 -0.75 3.01 17.72
C ILE A 274 -1.15 1.73 18.48
N GLY A 275 -1.89 0.84 17.81
CA GLY A 275 -2.31 -0.43 18.41
C GLY A 275 -1.12 -1.33 18.78
N LEU A 276 -0.11 -1.40 17.91
CA LEU A 276 1.09 -2.21 18.15
C LEU A 276 1.93 -1.65 19.31
N SER A 277 2.11 -0.33 19.42
CA SER A 277 2.88 0.28 20.53
C SER A 277 2.27 -0.04 21.90
N VAL A 278 0.94 -0.08 21.99
CA VAL A 278 0.26 -0.52 23.21
C VAL A 278 0.41 -2.02 23.41
N ALA A 279 0.24 -2.80 22.33
CA ALA A 279 0.34 -4.25 22.37
C ALA A 279 1.72 -4.73 22.85
N VAL A 280 2.80 -4.17 22.32
CA VAL A 280 4.19 -4.52 22.70
C VAL A 280 4.42 -4.29 24.20
N ARG A 281 3.94 -3.18 24.77
CA ARG A 281 4.07 -2.89 26.21
C ARG A 281 3.34 -3.89 27.10
N ILE A 282 2.20 -4.42 26.63
CA ILE A 282 1.38 -5.39 27.39
C ILE A 282 1.92 -6.80 27.21
N SER A 283 2.54 -7.11 26.06
CA SER A 283 2.89 -8.46 25.65
C SER A 283 4.33 -8.86 25.97
N ALA A 284 5.16 -7.95 26.48
CA ALA A 284 6.55 -8.23 26.83
C ALA A 284 6.58 -9.28 27.96
N ILE A 285 7.07 -10.49 27.63
CA ILE A 285 7.22 -11.61 28.56
C ILE A 285 8.70 -12.01 28.56
N ASP A 286 9.36 -11.83 29.70
CA ASP A 286 10.79 -12.14 29.83
C ASP A 286 11.09 -13.62 29.51
N GLY A 287 12.11 -13.82 28.68
CA GLY A 287 12.55 -15.16 28.28
C GLY A 287 11.69 -15.85 27.19
N TRP A 288 10.60 -15.23 26.71
CA TRP A 288 9.67 -15.83 25.74
C TRP A 288 9.39 -14.93 24.54
N PRO A 289 10.39 -14.62 23.69
CA PRO A 289 10.21 -13.65 22.59
C PRO A 289 9.15 -14.07 21.58
N MET A 290 9.03 -15.37 21.25
CA MET A 290 8.02 -15.86 20.31
C MET A 290 6.58 -15.66 20.84
N SER A 291 6.37 -15.92 22.13
CA SER A 291 5.07 -15.69 22.78
C SER A 291 4.73 -14.19 22.79
N SER A 292 5.72 -13.35 23.08
CA SER A 292 5.59 -11.89 23.05
C SER A 292 5.23 -11.38 21.65
N ILE A 293 5.87 -11.91 20.60
CA ILE A 293 5.57 -11.58 19.20
C ILE A 293 4.12 -11.95 18.85
N LEU A 294 3.73 -13.21 19.09
CA LEU A 294 2.39 -13.69 18.76
C LEU A 294 1.30 -12.91 19.51
N LEU A 295 1.51 -12.67 20.79
CA LEU A 295 0.57 -11.89 21.61
C LEU A 295 0.49 -10.44 21.15
N SER A 296 1.61 -9.81 20.81
CA SER A 296 1.65 -8.46 20.26
C SER A 296 0.92 -8.35 18.92
N ILE A 297 1.05 -9.35 18.04
CA ILE A 297 0.30 -9.38 16.78
C ILE A 297 -1.20 -9.44 17.06
N VAL A 298 -1.65 -10.36 17.90
CA VAL A 298 -3.08 -10.53 18.21
C VAL A 298 -3.65 -9.25 18.85
N ILE A 299 -3.02 -8.75 19.91
CA ILE A 299 -3.48 -7.53 20.60
C ILE A 299 -3.38 -6.32 19.66
N GLY A 300 -2.27 -6.18 18.91
CA GLY A 300 -2.08 -5.09 17.97
C GLY A 300 -3.16 -5.04 16.90
N VAL A 301 -3.51 -6.19 16.30
CA VAL A 301 -4.61 -6.30 15.34
C VAL A 301 -5.94 -5.97 16.00
N LEU A 302 -6.23 -6.52 17.19
CA LEU A 302 -7.49 -6.26 17.89
C LEU A 302 -7.66 -4.78 18.27
N LEU A 303 -6.62 -4.10 18.73
CA LEU A 303 -6.66 -2.67 19.07
C LEU A 303 -6.74 -1.78 17.82
N THR A 304 -6.05 -2.15 16.75
CA THR A 304 -6.05 -1.35 15.50
C THR A 304 -7.38 -1.45 14.76
N THR A 305 -8.03 -2.62 14.78
CA THR A 305 -9.25 -2.88 13.98
C THR A 305 -10.38 -1.89 14.25
N PRO A 306 -10.79 -1.61 15.50
CA PRO A 306 -11.86 -0.63 15.76
C PRO A 306 -11.48 0.78 15.32
N MET A 307 -10.23 1.21 15.54
CA MET A 307 -9.75 2.54 15.10
C MET A 307 -9.80 2.65 13.57
N ALA A 308 -9.33 1.63 12.87
CA ALA A 308 -9.36 1.57 11.41
C ALA A 308 -10.80 1.55 10.86
N TRP A 309 -11.69 0.79 11.48
CA TRP A 309 -13.09 0.74 11.09
C TRP A 309 -13.79 2.09 11.30
N MET A 310 -13.56 2.74 12.46
CA MET A 310 -14.11 4.07 12.74
C MET A 310 -13.60 5.11 11.75
N SER A 311 -12.29 5.15 11.51
CA SER A 311 -11.69 6.05 10.52
C SER A 311 -12.28 5.81 9.12
N ARG A 312 -12.41 4.55 8.70
CA ARG A 312 -13.05 4.22 7.44
C ARG A 312 -14.49 4.72 7.38
N ARG A 313 -15.30 4.42 8.40
CA ARG A 313 -16.74 4.70 8.42
C ARG A 313 -17.04 6.19 8.48
N PHE A 314 -16.31 6.92 9.32
CA PHE A 314 -16.62 8.32 9.64
C PHE A 314 -15.75 9.33 8.91
N ILE A 315 -14.61 8.91 8.35
CA ILE A 315 -13.68 9.79 7.64
C ILE A 315 -13.58 9.39 6.17
N GLU A 316 -13.08 8.19 5.84
CA GLU A 316 -12.84 7.83 4.43
C GLU A 316 -14.14 7.80 3.59
N GLU A 317 -15.16 7.07 4.03
CA GLU A 317 -16.40 6.87 3.27
C GLU A 317 -17.13 8.18 2.93
N PRO A 318 -17.30 9.16 3.84
CA PRO A 318 -17.89 10.44 3.51
C PRO A 318 -17.12 11.20 2.43
N PHE A 319 -15.79 11.27 2.52
CA PHE A 319 -14.98 11.98 1.52
C PHE A 319 -14.97 11.25 0.16
N ILE A 320 -14.97 9.92 0.15
CA ILE A 320 -15.13 9.13 -1.07
C ILE A 320 -16.51 9.38 -1.70
N ALA A 321 -17.57 9.47 -0.89
CA ALA A 321 -18.93 9.78 -1.38
C ALA A 321 -19.01 11.18 -2.02
N ILE A 322 -18.36 12.18 -1.44
CA ILE A 322 -18.23 13.53 -2.02
C ILE A 322 -17.57 13.44 -3.41
N SER A 323 -16.47 12.70 -3.51
CA SER A 323 -15.75 12.52 -4.76
C SER A 323 -16.61 11.85 -5.85
N ARG A 324 -17.43 10.85 -5.47
CA ARG A 324 -18.35 10.18 -6.41
C ARG A 324 -19.43 11.14 -6.93
N LYS A 325 -20.07 11.91 -6.05
CA LYS A 325 -21.08 12.91 -6.45
C LYS A 325 -20.54 13.96 -7.45
N TRP A 326 -19.29 14.40 -7.27
CA TRP A 326 -18.68 15.35 -8.20
C TRP A 326 -18.39 14.75 -9.58
N ARG A 327 -18.00 13.48 -9.63
CA ARG A 327 -17.81 12.76 -10.90
C ARG A 327 -19.11 12.62 -11.67
N ASP A 328 -20.20 12.29 -10.98
CA ASP A 328 -21.49 12.04 -11.62
C ASP A 328 -22.09 13.34 -12.17
N ARG A 329 -21.99 14.46 -11.43
CA ARG A 329 -22.40 15.78 -11.92
C ARG A 329 -21.66 16.24 -13.19
N ARG A 330 -20.37 15.96 -13.31
CA ARG A 330 -19.61 16.30 -14.52
C ARG A 330 -20.06 15.48 -15.74
N ARG A 331 -20.42 14.22 -15.56
CA ARG A 331 -20.96 13.40 -16.65
C ARG A 331 -22.30 13.96 -17.17
N GLU A 332 -23.16 14.45 -16.29
CA GLU A 332 -24.43 15.07 -16.68
C GLU A 332 -24.22 16.35 -17.50
N VAL A 333 -23.27 17.21 -17.14
CA VAL A 333 -22.95 18.45 -17.88
C VAL A 333 -22.40 18.14 -19.28
N PHE A 334 -21.57 17.09 -19.45
CA PHE A 334 -21.02 16.72 -20.77
C PHE A 334 -22.02 16.01 -21.70
N ILE A 335 -23.15 15.53 -21.19
CA ILE A 335 -24.21 14.90 -22.01
C ILE A 335 -25.19 15.96 -22.52
N VAL A 336 -25.25 17.15 -21.91
CA VAL A 336 -26.17 18.24 -22.25
C VAL A 336 -25.52 19.30 -23.15
N THR A 337 -24.20 19.26 -23.33
CA THR A 337 -23.44 20.09 -24.29
C THR A 337 -23.01 19.28 -25.50
#